data_59293d8e5fa01103e63e361040069caa
#
_entry.id   59293d8e5fa01103e63e361040069caa
#
_cell.length_a   1.000
_cell.length_b   1.000
_cell.length_c   1.000
_cell.angle_alpha   90.00
_cell.angle_beta   90.00
_cell.angle_gamma   90.00
#
_symmetry.space_group_name_H-M   'P 1'
#
loop_
_entity.id
_entity.type
_entity.pdbx_description
1 polymer ?
#
loop_
_entity_poly.entity_id
_entity_poly.type
_entity_poly.pdbx_seq_one_letter_code
_entity_poly.pdbx_strand_id
1 'polypeptide(L)'
;MQGLGLCCLWGVAVSALISWFCKRVLGYQWRVFCGSPSRIWAMARYFAHLLAEMLKAGLVIMRIIYTRPKGIEPKLVWFHTPLKTDRRRAMLADSITLTAGTITVRAEDGRMLVHTLDTPLAEGIEDSSFQQRLERMEAAQWNK
;
A
#
# COMPACT_ATOMS: atom_id res chain seq x y z
N MET A 1 21.13 31.36 -7.29
CA MET A 1 21.27 30.49 -6.10
C MET A 1 20.31 30.83 -4.95
N GLN A 2 19.72 32.04 -4.92
CA GLN A 2 18.77 32.45 -3.86
C GLN A 2 17.39 31.71 -3.93
N GLY A 3 16.93 31.29 -5.10
CA GLY A 3 15.64 30.62 -5.25
C GLY A 3 15.59 29.20 -4.63
N LEU A 4 16.70 28.46 -4.67
CA LEU A 4 16.76 27.11 -4.12
C LEU A 4 16.62 27.11 -2.58
N GLY A 5 17.24 28.08 -1.90
CA GLY A 5 17.11 28.24 -0.45
C GLY A 5 15.69 28.59 -0.01
N LEU A 6 15.02 29.45 -0.79
CA LEU A 6 13.61 29.82 -0.53
C LEU A 6 12.67 28.61 -0.70
N CYS A 7 12.86 27.82 -1.75
CA CYS A 7 12.07 26.60 -1.97
C CYS A 7 12.28 25.56 -0.84
N CYS A 8 13.51 25.39 -0.37
CA CYS A 8 13.79 24.50 0.76
C CYS A 8 13.14 24.99 2.06
N LEU A 9 13.16 26.30 2.33
CA LEU A 9 12.52 26.90 3.49
C LEU A 9 10.99 26.68 3.48
N TRP A 10 10.36 26.92 2.34
CA TRP A 10 8.92 26.65 2.16
C TRP A 10 8.59 25.16 2.31
N GLY A 11 9.41 24.27 1.75
CA GLY A 11 9.26 22.83 1.88
C GLY A 11 9.30 22.37 3.35
N VAL A 12 10.26 22.89 4.12
CA VAL A 12 10.37 22.59 5.57
C VAL A 12 9.17 23.14 6.34
N ALA A 13 8.75 24.37 6.06
CA ALA A 13 7.60 24.99 6.74
C ALA A 13 6.31 24.22 6.49
N VAL A 14 6.03 23.82 5.23
CA VAL A 14 4.86 23.03 4.88
C VAL A 14 4.92 21.64 5.51
N SER A 15 6.07 20.98 5.48
CA SER A 15 6.25 19.67 6.11
C SER A 15 6.05 19.72 7.63
N ALA A 16 6.54 20.77 8.28
CA ALA A 16 6.33 20.97 9.71
C ALA A 16 4.84 21.21 10.04
N LEU A 17 4.16 22.00 9.24
CA LEU A 17 2.73 22.27 9.38
C LEU A 17 1.90 20.98 9.23
N ILE A 18 2.16 20.19 8.18
CA ILE A 18 1.49 18.91 7.95
C ILE A 18 1.77 17.95 9.10
N SER A 19 3.01 17.86 9.56
CA SER A 19 3.39 16.99 10.68
C SER A 19 2.69 17.39 11.98
N TRP A 20 2.58 18.69 12.24
CA TRP A 20 1.87 19.22 13.39
C TRP A 20 0.37 18.90 13.29
N PHE A 21 -0.24 19.12 12.13
CA PHE A 21 -1.64 18.82 11.87
C PHE A 21 -1.93 17.31 12.04
N CYS A 22 -1.12 16.44 11.47
CA CYS A 22 -1.26 14.99 11.62
C CYS A 22 -1.17 14.54 13.08
N LYS A 23 -0.27 15.13 13.87
CA LYS A 23 -0.19 14.85 15.31
C LYS A 23 -1.42 15.33 16.08
N ARG A 24 -1.89 16.55 15.77
CA ARG A 24 -2.95 17.21 16.53
C ARG A 24 -4.34 16.67 16.22
N VAL A 25 -4.63 16.41 14.96
CA VAL A 25 -5.97 16.03 14.49
C VAL A 25 -6.12 14.52 14.35
N LEU A 26 -5.12 13.82 13.76
CA LEU A 26 -5.20 12.38 13.55
C LEU A 26 -4.63 11.54 14.70
N GLY A 27 -4.07 12.17 15.76
CA GLY A 27 -3.48 11.44 16.87
C GLY A 27 -2.27 10.58 16.47
N TYR A 28 -1.63 10.90 15.35
CA TYR A 28 -0.56 10.10 14.78
C TYR A 28 0.70 10.13 15.67
N GLN A 29 1.08 8.99 16.22
CA GLN A 29 2.27 8.86 17.06
C GLN A 29 3.48 8.39 16.24
N TRP A 30 4.44 9.28 16.02
CA TRP A 30 5.71 8.97 15.33
C TRP A 30 6.52 7.83 15.98
N ARG A 31 6.32 7.63 17.31
CA ARG A 31 6.95 6.53 18.06
C ARG A 31 6.67 5.14 17.51
N VAL A 32 5.55 4.98 16.79
CA VAL A 32 5.19 3.69 16.18
C VAL A 32 6.08 3.37 14.97
N PHE A 33 6.61 4.39 14.29
CA PHE A 33 7.51 4.22 13.15
C PHE A 33 8.97 4.00 13.58
N CYS A 34 9.45 4.74 14.59
CA CYS A 34 10.86 4.73 15.00
C CYS A 34 11.17 3.82 16.19
N GLY A 35 10.23 2.98 16.64
CA GLY A 35 10.33 2.30 17.93
C GLY A 35 11.30 1.11 18.02
N SER A 36 11.85 0.60 16.90
CA SER A 36 12.85 -0.48 16.92
C SER A 36 13.51 -0.62 15.54
N PRO A 37 14.83 -0.81 15.46
CA PRO A 37 15.53 -1.00 14.18
C PRO A 37 15.00 -2.20 13.38
N SER A 38 14.54 -3.24 14.06
CA SER A 38 13.92 -4.41 13.43
C SER A 38 12.61 -4.07 12.69
N ARG A 39 11.84 -3.10 13.20
CA ARG A 39 10.60 -2.64 12.55
C ARG A 39 10.88 -1.82 11.30
N ILE A 40 11.90 -0.95 11.37
CA ILE A 40 12.34 -0.14 10.23
C ILE A 40 12.82 -1.08 9.12
N TRP A 41 13.61 -2.09 9.45
CA TRP A 41 14.09 -3.08 8.48
C TRP A 41 12.96 -3.89 7.85
N ALA A 42 11.98 -4.35 8.66
CA ALA A 42 10.80 -5.05 8.16
C ALA A 42 9.97 -4.17 7.20
N MET A 43 9.83 -2.89 7.54
CA MET A 43 9.12 -1.92 6.70
C MET A 43 9.88 -1.65 5.39
N ALA A 44 11.19 -1.43 5.46
CA ALA A 44 12.03 -1.24 4.27
C ALA A 44 11.94 -2.44 3.32
N ARG A 45 11.99 -3.68 3.87
CA ARG A 45 11.83 -4.90 3.09
C ARG A 45 10.42 -5.05 2.48
N TYR A 46 9.40 -4.59 3.19
CA TYR A 46 8.04 -4.53 2.66
C TYR A 46 7.93 -3.57 1.48
N PHE A 47 8.47 -2.35 1.60
CA PHE A 47 8.47 -1.37 0.52
C PHE A 47 9.28 -1.83 -0.70
N ALA A 48 10.43 -2.45 -0.49
CA ALA A 48 11.23 -3.01 -1.59
C ALA A 48 10.44 -4.10 -2.36
N HIS A 49 9.71 -4.95 -1.63
CA HIS A 49 8.85 -5.95 -2.24
C HIS A 49 7.68 -5.31 -2.99
N LEU A 50 7.01 -4.32 -2.38
CA LEU A 50 5.92 -3.57 -3.00
C LEU A 50 6.37 -2.95 -4.33
N LEU A 51 7.53 -2.31 -4.34
CA LEU A 51 8.09 -1.72 -5.55
C LEU A 51 8.35 -2.77 -6.64
N ALA A 52 8.89 -3.93 -6.27
CA ALA A 52 9.11 -5.02 -7.21
C ALA A 52 7.79 -5.55 -7.81
N GLU A 53 6.74 -5.70 -6.99
CA GLU A 53 5.42 -6.13 -7.48
C GLU A 53 4.75 -5.05 -8.35
N MET A 54 4.90 -3.77 -8.02
CA MET A 54 4.44 -2.67 -8.87
C MET A 54 5.08 -2.70 -10.26
N LEU A 55 6.39 -2.93 -10.33
CA LEU A 55 7.11 -3.03 -11.61
C LEU A 55 6.67 -4.25 -12.41
N LYS A 56 6.52 -5.40 -11.78
CA LYS A 56 6.01 -6.62 -12.45
C LYS A 56 4.60 -6.40 -13.00
N ALA A 57 3.69 -5.87 -12.17
CA ALA A 57 2.31 -5.59 -12.59
C ALA A 57 2.27 -4.59 -13.74
N GLY A 58 3.09 -3.54 -13.70
CA GLY A 58 3.23 -2.59 -14.81
C GLY A 58 3.65 -3.26 -16.12
N LEU A 59 4.61 -4.18 -16.07
CA LEU A 59 5.05 -4.95 -17.25
C LEU A 59 3.95 -5.88 -17.77
N VAL A 60 3.18 -6.51 -16.88
CA VAL A 60 2.04 -7.37 -17.25
C VAL A 60 0.96 -6.54 -17.96
N ILE A 61 0.59 -5.39 -17.40
CA ILE A 61 -0.40 -4.49 -18.01
C ILE A 61 0.09 -3.97 -19.36
N MET A 62 1.35 -3.56 -19.45
CA MET A 62 1.95 -3.14 -20.72
C MET A 62 1.83 -4.26 -21.76
N ARG A 63 2.14 -5.50 -21.40
CA ARG A 63 2.00 -6.65 -22.27
C ARG A 63 0.54 -6.86 -22.73
N ILE A 64 -0.43 -6.75 -21.81
CA ILE A 64 -1.87 -6.89 -22.12
C ILE A 64 -2.29 -5.83 -23.14
N ILE A 65 -1.92 -4.56 -22.94
CA ILE A 65 -2.26 -3.46 -23.85
C ILE A 65 -1.73 -3.73 -25.27
N TYR A 66 -0.49 -4.21 -25.39
CA TYR A 66 0.11 -4.48 -26.71
C TYR A 66 -0.37 -5.78 -27.37
N THR A 67 -0.76 -6.79 -26.58
CA THR A 67 -1.05 -8.13 -27.11
C THR A 67 -2.55 -8.43 -27.23
N ARG A 68 -3.40 -7.85 -26.36
CA ARG A 68 -4.84 -8.15 -26.27
C ARG A 68 -5.70 -6.90 -26.04
N PRO A 69 -5.73 -5.93 -26.95
CA PRO A 69 -6.48 -4.69 -26.74
C PRO A 69 -8.02 -4.85 -26.66
N LYS A 70 -8.57 -6.01 -27.05
CA LYS A 70 -10.03 -6.26 -27.11
C LYS A 70 -10.54 -7.36 -26.17
N GLY A 71 -9.71 -7.88 -25.27
CA GLY A 71 -10.07 -9.01 -24.40
C GLY A 71 -9.93 -8.71 -22.90
N ILE A 72 -10.09 -7.46 -22.51
CA ILE A 72 -10.01 -7.03 -21.11
C ILE A 72 -11.39 -7.21 -20.49
N GLU A 73 -11.48 -8.00 -19.41
CA GLU A 73 -12.71 -8.26 -18.66
C GLU A 73 -12.60 -7.71 -17.24
N PRO A 74 -12.97 -6.44 -17.00
CA PRO A 74 -12.90 -5.86 -15.67
C PRO A 74 -13.92 -6.52 -14.74
N LYS A 75 -13.49 -6.82 -13.51
CA LYS A 75 -14.33 -7.47 -12.48
C LYS A 75 -14.21 -6.77 -11.15
N LEU A 76 -15.30 -6.84 -10.38
CA LEU A 76 -15.32 -6.49 -8.96
C LEU A 76 -15.29 -7.79 -8.15
N VAL A 77 -14.30 -7.93 -7.28
CA VAL A 77 -14.08 -9.13 -6.47
C VAL A 77 -14.09 -8.75 -5.00
N TRP A 78 -14.90 -9.48 -4.21
CA TRP A 78 -14.85 -9.42 -2.76
C TRP A 78 -13.89 -10.49 -2.23
N PHE A 79 -13.00 -10.11 -1.35
CA PHE A 79 -12.18 -11.07 -0.63
C PHE A 79 -12.09 -10.76 0.86
N HIS A 80 -11.76 -11.77 1.67
CA HIS A 80 -11.56 -11.64 3.08
C HIS A 80 -10.09 -11.47 3.43
N THR A 81 -9.82 -10.56 4.37
CA THR A 81 -8.48 -10.40 4.93
C THR A 81 -8.48 -10.77 6.41
N PRO A 82 -7.57 -11.64 6.88
CA PRO A 82 -7.44 -12.01 8.28
C PRO A 82 -6.78 -10.92 9.13
N LEU A 83 -6.39 -9.79 8.54
CA LEU A 83 -5.76 -8.68 9.25
C LEU A 83 -6.74 -8.05 10.25
N LYS A 84 -6.33 -7.96 11.51
CA LYS A 84 -7.16 -7.47 12.61
C LYS A 84 -7.10 -5.96 12.78
N THR A 85 -5.94 -5.37 12.46
CA THR A 85 -5.68 -3.96 12.70
C THR A 85 -6.05 -3.11 11.48
N ASP A 86 -6.86 -2.07 11.67
CA ASP A 86 -7.29 -1.15 10.59
C ASP A 86 -6.10 -0.56 9.84
N ARG A 87 -5.01 -0.28 10.56
CA ARG A 87 -3.77 0.20 9.95
C ARG A 87 -3.19 -0.79 8.94
N ARG A 88 -3.22 -2.10 9.24
CA ARG A 88 -2.73 -3.13 8.32
C ARG A 88 -3.67 -3.34 7.14
N ARG A 89 -4.97 -3.22 7.39
CA ARG A 89 -5.98 -3.23 6.33
C ARG A 89 -5.80 -2.06 5.37
N ALA A 90 -5.56 -0.85 5.89
CA ALA A 90 -5.24 0.31 5.07
C ALA A 90 -3.97 0.09 4.24
N MET A 91 -2.88 -0.42 4.85
CA MET A 91 -1.65 -0.74 4.11
C MET A 91 -1.87 -1.78 3.01
N LEU A 92 -2.73 -2.79 3.24
CA LEU A 92 -3.07 -3.77 2.22
C LEU A 92 -3.86 -3.12 1.08
N ALA A 93 -4.87 -2.32 1.40
CA ALA A 93 -5.68 -1.58 0.42
C ALA A 93 -4.82 -0.66 -0.46
N ASP A 94 -3.90 0.09 0.16
CA ASP A 94 -2.95 0.95 -0.54
C ASP A 94 -2.02 0.13 -1.45
N SER A 95 -1.51 -1.00 -0.96
CA SER A 95 -0.61 -1.85 -1.75
C SER A 95 -1.29 -2.46 -2.97
N ILE A 96 -2.56 -2.88 -2.83
CA ILE A 96 -3.38 -3.36 -3.94
C ILE A 96 -3.61 -2.22 -4.94
N THR A 97 -3.96 -1.03 -4.47
CA THR A 97 -4.22 0.13 -5.34
C THR A 97 -2.97 0.64 -6.04
N LEU A 98 -1.81 0.55 -5.41
CA LEU A 98 -0.52 0.89 -6.02
C LEU A 98 -0.05 -0.12 -7.08
N THR A 99 -0.61 -1.32 -7.06
CA THR A 99 -0.31 -2.34 -8.07
C THR A 99 -1.11 -2.06 -9.34
N ALA A 100 -0.44 -1.97 -10.50
CA ALA A 100 -1.09 -1.63 -11.75
C ALA A 100 -2.18 -2.66 -12.12
N GLY A 101 -3.37 -2.16 -12.46
CA GLY A 101 -4.53 -2.97 -12.87
C GLY A 101 -5.47 -3.39 -11.74
N THR A 102 -5.24 -2.92 -10.51
CA THR A 102 -6.13 -3.16 -9.37
C THR A 102 -6.42 -1.88 -8.58
N ILE A 103 -7.63 -1.72 -8.09
CA ILE A 103 -8.04 -0.58 -7.26
C ILE A 103 -8.93 -1.08 -6.14
N THR A 104 -8.60 -0.76 -4.90
CA THR A 104 -9.48 -1.03 -3.76
C THR A 104 -10.62 0.00 -3.73
N VAL A 105 -11.84 -0.47 -3.91
CA VAL A 105 -13.05 0.37 -3.96
C VAL A 105 -13.64 0.57 -2.57
N ARG A 106 -13.59 -0.49 -1.73
CA ARG A 106 -14.17 -0.49 -0.39
C ARG A 106 -13.39 -1.42 0.53
N ALA A 107 -13.21 -1.02 1.77
CA ALA A 107 -12.61 -1.85 2.81
C ALA A 107 -13.45 -1.71 4.08
N GLU A 108 -14.15 -2.77 4.49
CA GLU A 108 -15.03 -2.80 5.64
C GLU A 108 -14.98 -4.15 6.34
N ASP A 109 -14.92 -4.13 7.67
CA ASP A 109 -15.08 -5.32 8.54
C ASP A 109 -14.28 -6.57 8.13
N GLY A 110 -13.04 -6.36 7.66
CA GLY A 110 -12.19 -7.48 7.22
C GLY A 110 -12.53 -8.01 5.82
N ARG A 111 -13.42 -7.34 5.09
CA ARG A 111 -13.71 -7.60 3.67
C ARG A 111 -13.25 -6.43 2.82
N MET A 112 -12.70 -6.73 1.66
CA MET A 112 -12.28 -5.72 0.70
C MET A 112 -12.93 -5.98 -0.65
N LEU A 113 -13.46 -4.91 -1.25
CA LEU A 113 -13.94 -4.90 -2.63
C LEU A 113 -12.86 -4.30 -3.51
N VAL A 114 -12.36 -5.09 -4.45
CA VAL A 114 -11.33 -4.68 -5.38
C VAL A 114 -11.86 -4.74 -6.80
N HIS A 115 -11.65 -3.67 -7.54
CA HIS A 115 -11.83 -3.64 -8.98
C HIS A 115 -10.54 -4.08 -9.64
N THR A 116 -10.63 -5.09 -10.49
CA THR A 116 -9.49 -5.61 -11.27
C THR A 116 -9.74 -5.37 -12.75
N LEU A 117 -8.67 -5.04 -13.46
CA LEU A 117 -8.72 -4.80 -14.89
C LEU A 117 -8.95 -6.08 -15.70
N ASP A 118 -8.50 -7.23 -15.19
CA ASP A 118 -8.63 -8.51 -15.90
C ASP A 118 -8.69 -9.67 -14.88
N THR A 119 -9.29 -10.79 -15.31
CA THR A 119 -9.51 -11.99 -14.48
C THR A 119 -8.23 -12.57 -13.85
N PRO A 120 -7.10 -12.73 -14.55
CA PRO A 120 -5.87 -13.24 -13.95
C PRO A 120 -5.33 -12.40 -12.78
N LEU A 121 -5.64 -11.10 -12.78
CA LEU A 121 -5.27 -10.20 -11.68
C LEU A 121 -6.16 -10.40 -10.45
N ALA A 122 -7.40 -10.85 -10.64
CA ALA A 122 -8.35 -11.13 -9.57
C ALA A 122 -7.96 -12.38 -8.77
N GLU A 123 -7.54 -13.45 -9.44
CA GLU A 123 -7.22 -14.75 -8.82
C GLU A 123 -6.02 -14.67 -7.88
N GLY A 124 -5.11 -13.73 -8.07
CA GLY A 124 -3.93 -13.54 -7.23
C GLY A 124 -4.12 -12.67 -5.98
N ILE A 125 -5.30 -12.10 -5.76
CA ILE A 125 -5.52 -11.11 -4.69
C ILE A 125 -5.62 -11.81 -3.32
N GLU A 126 -6.34 -12.92 -3.20
CA GLU A 126 -6.57 -13.63 -1.93
C GLU A 126 -5.28 -14.20 -1.34
N ASP A 127 -4.41 -14.76 -2.18
CA ASP A 127 -3.10 -15.28 -1.77
C ASP A 127 -1.96 -14.27 -2.00
N SER A 128 -2.27 -12.98 -2.01
CA SER A 128 -1.30 -11.96 -2.32
C SER A 128 -0.11 -12.00 -1.33
N SER A 129 1.09 -11.91 -1.88
CA SER A 129 2.33 -11.83 -1.11
C SER A 129 2.33 -10.64 -0.12
N PHE A 130 1.52 -9.61 -0.37
CA PHE A 130 1.30 -8.47 0.51
C PHE A 130 0.56 -8.88 1.78
N GLN A 131 -0.54 -9.63 1.65
CA GLN A 131 -1.33 -10.12 2.78
C GLN A 131 -0.47 -10.97 3.71
N GLN A 132 0.21 -11.98 3.19
CA GLN A 132 1.08 -12.86 3.98
C GLN A 132 2.19 -12.10 4.71
N ARG A 133 2.76 -11.06 4.09
CA ARG A 133 3.79 -10.24 4.74
C ARG A 133 3.21 -9.38 5.85
N LEU A 134 2.04 -8.78 5.64
CA LEU A 134 1.37 -7.96 6.65
C LEU A 134 0.92 -8.80 7.84
N GLU A 135 0.44 -10.02 7.62
CA GLU A 135 0.11 -10.99 8.68
C GLU A 135 1.33 -11.33 9.54
N ARG A 136 2.47 -11.64 8.91
CA ARG A 136 3.73 -11.90 9.64
C ARG A 136 4.17 -10.69 10.46
N MET A 137 4.01 -9.49 9.93
CA MET A 137 4.33 -8.25 10.64
C MET A 137 3.34 -7.97 11.78
N GLU A 138 2.08 -8.37 11.64
CA GLU A 138 1.06 -8.25 12.70
C GLU A 138 1.33 -9.24 13.83
N ALA A 139 1.58 -10.51 13.51
CA ALA A 139 1.94 -11.55 14.48
C ALA A 139 3.19 -11.19 15.30
N ALA A 140 4.20 -10.61 14.67
CA ALA A 140 5.42 -10.16 15.35
C ALA A 140 5.20 -8.98 16.31
N GLN A 141 4.11 -8.23 16.16
CA GLN A 141 3.73 -7.15 17.10
C GLN A 141 2.93 -7.66 18.29
N TRP A 142 2.20 -8.76 18.14
CA TRP A 142 1.36 -9.32 19.20
C TRP A 142 2.16 -10.12 20.25
N ASN A 143 3.32 -10.64 19.87
CA ASN A 143 4.21 -11.41 20.75
C ASN A 143 5.21 -10.56 21.56
N LYS A 144 4.97 -9.27 21.70
CA LYS A 144 5.73 -8.32 22.55
C LYS A 144 4.82 -7.59 23.50
#